data_920252cfbf05a7eaedb03415bc6da801
#
_entry.id   920252cfbf05a7eaedb03415bc6da801
#
_cell.length_a   1.000
_cell.length_b   1.000
_cell.length_c   1.000
_cell.angle_alpha   90.00
_cell.angle_beta   90.00
_cell.angle_gamma   90.00
#
_symmetry.space_group_name_H-M   'P 1'
#
loop_
_entity.id
_entity.type
_entity.pdbx_description
1 polymer ?
#
loop_
_entity_poly.entity_id
_entity_poly.type
_entity_poly.pdbx_seq_one_letter_code
_entity_poly.pdbx_strand_id
1 'polypeptide(L)'
;MRRLAVIAAICLGGAGCPGSGRALAQHDRVANLDQMFARLMSCWQRPSLPLGNPGMQITVMVTFTRDGAILGHPRITYETRSANDDERIIYRTAVMQALQRCVPMPFVNGMGNAIAGRPLTIRFDDRRIQHKPSEKRA
;
A
#
# COMPACT_ATOMS: atom_id res chain seq x y z
N MET A 1 49.36 21.02 48.38
CA MET A 1 49.90 21.65 47.15
C MET A 1 49.18 21.06 45.92
N ARG A 2 48.76 21.93 45.04
CA ARG A 2 48.20 21.72 43.69
C ARG A 2 46.78 21.15 43.64
N ARG A 3 45.76 21.95 43.50
CA ARG A 3 45.25 22.73 42.36
C ARG A 3 45.01 21.86 41.16
N LEU A 4 43.72 21.70 40.78
CA LEU A 4 43.06 22.30 39.61
C LEU A 4 42.15 21.27 39.04
N ALA A 5 41.17 21.49 38.33
CA ALA A 5 40.49 22.61 37.77
C ALA A 5 39.14 22.10 37.30
N VAL A 6 38.16 22.87 37.56
CA VAL A 6 36.82 22.70 37.00
C VAL A 6 36.87 23.11 35.55
N ILE A 7 36.42 22.25 34.67
CA ILE A 7 36.04 22.66 33.34
C ILE A 7 34.54 22.42 33.19
N ALA A 8 33.84 23.53 33.31
CA ALA A 8 32.45 23.61 32.93
C ALA A 8 32.38 23.64 31.38
N ALA A 9 31.86 22.61 30.80
CA ALA A 9 31.48 22.64 29.41
C ALA A 9 30.00 23.05 29.32
N ILE A 10 29.80 24.30 29.00
CA ILE A 10 28.50 24.85 28.60
C ILE A 10 28.23 24.40 27.20
N CYS A 11 27.32 23.46 27.01
CA CYS A 11 26.71 23.18 25.72
C CYS A 11 25.53 24.11 25.54
N LEU A 12 25.78 25.27 24.96
CA LEU A 12 24.76 26.14 24.37
C LEU A 12 24.31 25.56 23.03
N GLY A 13 23.00 25.41 22.88
CA GLY A 13 22.33 25.60 21.61
C GLY A 13 22.41 24.44 20.64
N GLY A 14 21.51 23.50 20.72
CA GLY A 14 21.10 22.64 19.62
C GLY A 14 19.62 22.78 19.41
N ALA A 15 19.24 23.64 18.47
CA ALA A 15 17.87 23.71 17.98
C ALA A 15 17.49 22.33 17.44
N GLY A 16 16.66 21.64 18.18
CA GLY A 16 16.08 20.37 17.76
C GLY A 16 15.30 20.57 16.45
N CYS A 17 15.63 19.83 15.43
CA CYS A 17 14.82 19.72 14.23
C CYS A 17 13.53 18.94 14.57
N PRO A 18 12.37 19.57 14.64
CA PRO A 18 11.12 18.83 14.72
C PRO A 18 10.62 18.64 13.30
N GLY A 19 10.70 17.50 12.73
CA GLY A 19 10.09 17.44 11.43
C GLY A 19 9.82 16.10 10.78
N SER A 20 10.54 15.05 11.14
CA SER A 20 10.43 13.83 10.33
C SER A 20 9.49 12.75 10.88
N GLY A 21 9.08 12.84 12.12
CA GLY A 21 8.26 11.79 12.75
C GLY A 21 6.75 11.91 12.54
N ARG A 22 6.24 13.10 12.25
CA ARG A 22 4.79 13.32 12.12
C ARG A 22 4.21 12.93 10.78
N ALA A 23 4.95 13.08 9.71
CA ALA A 23 4.46 12.74 8.35
C ALA A 23 4.26 11.23 8.18
N LEU A 24 5.14 10.40 8.73
CA LEU A 24 5.03 8.94 8.67
C LEU A 24 3.83 8.42 9.50
N ALA A 25 3.52 9.02 10.64
CA ALA A 25 2.42 8.59 11.50
C ALA A 25 1.03 8.87 10.90
N GLN A 26 0.89 9.81 9.98
CA GLN A 26 -0.38 10.12 9.33
C GLN A 26 -0.73 9.15 8.20
N HIS A 27 0.27 8.60 7.53
CA HIS A 27 0.05 7.58 6.50
C HIS A 27 -0.32 6.20 7.05
N ASP A 28 -0.11 5.98 8.35
CA ASP A 28 -0.42 4.71 9.00
C ASP A 28 -1.84 4.64 9.59
N ARG A 29 -2.66 5.67 9.42
CA ARG A 29 -4.02 5.71 9.96
C ARG A 29 -5.04 5.63 8.83
N VAL A 30 -6.01 4.75 9.01
CA VAL A 30 -7.09 4.56 8.05
C VAL A 30 -8.43 4.94 8.70
N ALA A 31 -8.90 6.14 8.38
CA ALA A 31 -10.13 6.70 8.90
C ALA A 31 -11.30 6.67 7.90
N ASN A 32 -11.04 6.35 6.63
CA ASN A 32 -12.04 6.30 5.56
C ASN A 32 -11.62 5.33 4.46
N LEU A 33 -12.53 5.09 3.52
CA LEU A 33 -12.30 4.15 2.40
C LEU A 33 -11.17 4.61 1.47
N ASP A 34 -11.06 5.91 1.17
CA ASP A 34 -10.01 6.41 0.27
C ASP A 34 -8.62 6.15 0.83
N GLN A 35 -8.43 6.38 2.13
CA GLN A 35 -7.19 6.06 2.82
C GLN A 35 -6.91 4.56 2.85
N MET A 36 -7.94 3.74 3.02
CA MET A 36 -7.81 2.28 2.96
C MET A 36 -7.35 1.82 1.59
N PHE A 37 -7.97 2.31 0.51
CA PHE A 37 -7.56 1.96 -0.84
C PHE A 37 -6.16 2.48 -1.18
N ALA A 38 -5.82 3.71 -0.78
CA ALA A 38 -4.49 4.26 -0.97
C ALA A 38 -3.42 3.41 -0.27
N ARG A 39 -3.70 2.97 0.96
CA ARG A 39 -2.79 2.08 1.69
C ARG A 39 -2.65 0.73 0.99
N LEU A 40 -3.72 0.11 0.56
CA LEU A 40 -3.67 -1.15 -0.19
C LEU A 40 -2.84 -1.03 -1.47
N MET A 41 -3.01 0.07 -2.20
CA MET A 41 -2.22 0.33 -3.40
C MET A 41 -0.73 0.55 -3.07
N SER A 42 -0.40 1.13 -1.92
CA SER A 42 0.99 1.31 -1.49
C SER A 42 1.69 -0.02 -1.15
N CYS A 43 0.94 -1.02 -0.72
CA CYS A 43 1.46 -2.36 -0.44
C CYS A 43 1.63 -3.22 -1.69
N TRP A 44 1.00 -2.81 -2.79
CA TRP A 44 1.02 -3.59 -4.01
C TRP A 44 2.28 -3.34 -4.82
N GLN A 45 3.00 -4.41 -5.09
CA GLN A 45 4.16 -4.43 -5.97
C GLN A 45 3.73 -5.01 -7.32
N ARG A 46 3.71 -4.16 -8.33
CA ARG A 46 3.36 -4.58 -9.69
C ARG A 46 4.37 -5.60 -10.19
N PRO A 47 3.92 -6.70 -10.81
CA PRO A 47 4.83 -7.67 -11.40
C PRO A 47 5.68 -7.06 -12.52
N SER A 48 6.93 -7.50 -12.63
CA SER A 48 7.76 -7.20 -13.79
C SER A 48 7.29 -8.05 -14.96
N LEU A 49 6.99 -7.39 -16.07
CA LEU A 49 6.52 -8.06 -17.29
C LEU A 49 7.46 -7.78 -18.46
N PRO A 50 7.54 -8.68 -19.44
CA PRO A 50 8.25 -8.44 -20.69
C PRO A 50 7.74 -7.18 -21.40
N LEU A 51 8.60 -6.54 -22.18
CA LEU A 51 8.22 -5.39 -23.01
C LEU A 51 7.06 -5.78 -23.94
N GLY A 52 6.09 -4.87 -24.06
CA GLY A 52 4.91 -5.06 -24.89
C GLY A 52 3.79 -5.87 -24.24
N ASN A 53 4.00 -6.39 -23.04
CA ASN A 53 2.91 -7.04 -22.30
C ASN A 53 1.90 -5.98 -21.83
N PRO A 54 0.60 -6.15 -22.12
CA PRO A 54 -0.42 -5.16 -21.78
C PRO A 54 -0.74 -5.07 -20.30
N GLY A 55 -0.18 -5.97 -19.46
CA GLY A 55 -0.57 -6.09 -18.07
C GLY A 55 -1.99 -6.61 -17.91
N MET A 56 -2.46 -6.63 -16.69
CA MET A 56 -3.83 -7.08 -16.42
C MET A 56 -4.48 -6.34 -15.27
N GLN A 57 -5.79 -6.47 -15.20
CA GLN A 57 -6.61 -6.08 -14.07
C GLN A 57 -7.06 -7.31 -13.31
N ILE A 58 -7.01 -7.22 -11.98
CA ILE A 58 -7.57 -8.25 -11.10
C ILE A 58 -8.45 -7.58 -10.04
N THR A 59 -9.58 -8.15 -9.76
CA THR A 59 -10.51 -7.67 -8.74
C THR A 59 -10.68 -8.73 -7.67
N VAL A 60 -10.59 -8.31 -6.42
CA VAL A 60 -10.66 -9.19 -5.26
C VAL A 60 -11.73 -8.70 -4.31
N MET A 61 -12.51 -9.61 -3.77
CA MET A 61 -13.43 -9.35 -2.67
C MET A 61 -12.75 -9.73 -1.36
N VAL A 62 -12.69 -8.78 -0.43
CA VAL A 62 -12.04 -8.91 0.88
C VAL A 62 -12.99 -8.44 1.96
N THR A 63 -12.99 -9.12 3.09
CA THR A 63 -13.71 -8.70 4.29
C THR A 63 -12.71 -8.51 5.41
N PHE A 64 -12.86 -7.43 6.17
CA PHE A 64 -11.99 -7.13 7.31
C PHE A 64 -12.72 -7.36 8.63
N THR A 65 -11.94 -7.71 9.65
CA THR A 65 -12.37 -7.63 11.04
C THR A 65 -12.33 -6.18 11.52
N ARG A 66 -12.92 -5.90 12.66
CA ARG A 66 -12.85 -4.59 13.32
C ARG A 66 -11.40 -4.12 13.54
N ASP A 67 -10.52 -5.05 13.85
CA ASP A 67 -9.10 -4.79 14.15
C ASP A 67 -8.23 -4.71 12.89
N GLY A 68 -8.82 -4.80 11.72
CA GLY A 68 -8.11 -4.64 10.44
C GLY A 68 -7.48 -5.92 9.90
N ALA A 69 -7.70 -7.06 10.50
CA ALA A 69 -7.29 -8.34 9.93
C ALA A 69 -8.25 -8.76 8.80
N ILE A 70 -7.81 -9.64 7.93
CA ILE A 70 -8.68 -10.21 6.91
C ILE A 70 -9.55 -11.30 7.55
N LEU A 71 -10.85 -11.21 7.33
CA LEU A 71 -11.83 -12.19 7.76
C LEU A 71 -12.07 -13.21 6.62
N GLY A 72 -11.70 -14.45 6.89
CA GLY A 72 -11.81 -15.50 5.89
C GLY A 72 -10.76 -15.42 4.79
N HIS A 73 -11.11 -15.89 3.60
CA HIS A 73 -10.20 -15.90 2.45
C HIS A 73 -10.61 -14.86 1.41
N PRO A 74 -9.67 -14.04 0.91
CA PRO A 74 -9.93 -13.17 -0.23
C PRO A 74 -10.39 -13.99 -1.45
N ARG A 75 -11.36 -13.47 -2.19
CA ARG A 75 -11.91 -14.13 -3.37
C ARG A 75 -11.65 -13.29 -4.61
N ILE A 76 -11.00 -13.86 -5.60
CA ILE A 76 -10.84 -13.23 -6.91
C ILE A 76 -12.19 -13.31 -7.63
N THR A 77 -12.72 -12.16 -8.02
CA THR A 77 -14.03 -12.03 -8.68
C THR A 77 -13.90 -11.66 -10.15
N TYR A 78 -12.76 -11.12 -10.57
CA TYR A 78 -12.50 -10.79 -11.95
C TYR A 78 -11.00 -10.86 -12.26
N GLU A 79 -10.70 -11.32 -13.47
CA GLU A 79 -9.37 -11.27 -14.07
C GLU A 79 -9.51 -10.92 -15.55
N THR A 80 -8.54 -10.18 -16.10
CA THR A 80 -8.51 -9.86 -17.52
C THR A 80 -8.55 -11.16 -18.35
N ARG A 81 -9.50 -11.28 -19.26
CA ARG A 81 -9.75 -12.51 -20.02
C ARG A 81 -8.61 -12.89 -20.95
N SER A 82 -7.93 -11.90 -21.51
CA SER A 82 -6.81 -12.09 -22.44
C SER A 82 -5.51 -12.52 -21.76
N ALA A 83 -5.43 -12.45 -20.41
CA ALA A 83 -4.26 -12.90 -19.68
C ALA A 83 -4.10 -14.42 -19.75
N ASN A 84 -2.88 -14.89 -19.97
CA ASN A 84 -2.58 -16.31 -19.91
C ASN A 84 -2.48 -16.83 -18.47
N ASP A 85 -2.36 -18.14 -18.30
CA ASP A 85 -2.38 -18.75 -16.96
C ASP A 85 -1.16 -18.34 -16.11
N ASP A 86 0.01 -18.22 -16.72
CA ASP A 86 1.23 -17.80 -16.01
C ASP A 86 1.11 -16.36 -15.51
N GLU A 87 0.58 -15.45 -16.33
CA GLU A 87 0.30 -14.07 -15.93
C GLU A 87 -0.70 -14.01 -14.77
N ARG A 88 -1.76 -14.79 -14.84
CA ARG A 88 -2.77 -14.87 -13.77
C ARG A 88 -2.16 -15.31 -12.45
N ILE A 89 -1.30 -16.34 -12.48
CA ILE A 89 -0.62 -16.83 -11.27
C ILE A 89 0.26 -15.74 -10.68
N ILE A 90 1.05 -15.04 -11.49
CA ILE A 90 1.93 -13.96 -11.05
C ILE A 90 1.12 -12.83 -10.39
N TYR A 91 0.03 -12.39 -11.02
CA TYR A 91 -0.80 -11.32 -10.47
C TYR A 91 -1.58 -11.74 -9.24
N ARG A 92 -2.12 -12.95 -9.20
CA ARG A 92 -2.77 -13.49 -7.99
C ARG A 92 -1.81 -13.49 -6.81
N THR A 93 -0.60 -13.96 -7.03
CA THR A 93 0.45 -13.97 -6.01
C THR A 93 0.78 -12.55 -5.53
N ALA A 94 0.99 -11.61 -6.46
CA ALA A 94 1.32 -10.21 -6.13
C ALA A 94 0.20 -9.54 -5.32
N VAL A 95 -1.05 -9.77 -5.67
CA VAL A 95 -2.20 -9.20 -4.95
C VAL A 95 -2.35 -9.81 -3.56
N MET A 96 -2.24 -11.14 -3.43
CA MET A 96 -2.31 -11.78 -2.11
C MET A 96 -1.17 -11.34 -1.21
N GLN A 97 0.02 -11.15 -1.72
CA GLN A 97 1.15 -10.59 -0.98
C GLN A 97 0.90 -9.14 -0.57
N ALA A 98 0.29 -8.33 -1.43
CA ALA A 98 -0.08 -6.95 -1.09
C ALA A 98 -1.06 -6.91 0.08
N LEU A 99 -2.08 -7.73 0.06
CA LEU A 99 -3.03 -7.86 1.16
C LEU A 99 -2.33 -8.27 2.46
N GLN A 100 -1.45 -9.26 2.41
CA GLN A 100 -0.70 -9.73 3.59
C GLN A 100 0.23 -8.65 4.16
N ARG A 101 0.88 -7.84 3.32
CA ARG A 101 1.75 -6.75 3.77
C ARG A 101 0.98 -5.61 4.42
N CYS A 102 -0.26 -5.39 3.98
CA CYS A 102 -1.07 -4.29 4.47
C CYS A 102 -1.83 -4.57 5.75
N VAL A 103 -2.02 -5.82 6.11
CA VAL A 103 -2.76 -6.19 7.32
C VAL A 103 -1.82 -6.37 8.52
N PRO A 104 -2.28 -6.03 9.73
CA PRO A 104 -3.61 -5.46 10.02
C PRO A 104 -3.73 -4.01 9.56
N MET A 105 -4.92 -3.66 9.05
CA MET A 105 -5.22 -2.28 8.70
C MET A 105 -5.33 -1.43 9.97
N PRO A 106 -4.63 -0.28 10.05
CA PRO A 106 -4.66 0.57 11.23
C PRO A 106 -5.91 1.46 11.24
N PHE A 107 -7.08 0.85 11.39
CA PHE A 107 -8.34 1.57 11.43
C PHE A 107 -8.44 2.47 12.65
N VAL A 108 -8.89 3.69 12.43
CA VAL A 108 -9.13 4.71 13.46
C VAL A 108 -10.49 5.37 13.25
N ASN A 109 -10.93 6.17 14.21
CA ASN A 109 -12.16 6.98 14.13
C ASN A 109 -13.42 6.17 13.77
N GLY A 110 -13.54 4.95 14.29
CA GLY A 110 -14.71 4.10 14.06
C GLY A 110 -14.74 3.39 12.71
N MET A 111 -13.70 3.53 11.88
CA MET A 111 -13.65 2.89 10.56
C MET A 111 -13.75 1.37 10.65
N GLY A 112 -13.06 0.75 11.60
CA GLY A 112 -13.15 -0.70 11.82
C GLY A 112 -14.57 -1.18 12.12
N ASN A 113 -15.32 -0.44 12.96
CA ASN A 113 -16.72 -0.76 13.23
C ASN A 113 -17.60 -0.58 11.99
N ALA A 114 -17.33 0.42 11.18
CA ALA A 114 -18.13 0.73 10.00
C ALA A 114 -18.04 -0.35 8.92
N ILE A 115 -16.88 -0.99 8.75
CA ILE A 115 -16.63 -1.94 7.66
C ILE A 115 -16.53 -3.40 8.11
N ALA A 116 -16.41 -3.68 9.41
CA ALA A 116 -16.25 -5.04 9.92
C ALA A 116 -17.34 -5.98 9.36
N GLY A 117 -16.91 -7.11 8.82
CA GLY A 117 -17.81 -8.13 8.26
C GLY A 117 -18.44 -7.77 6.91
N ARG A 118 -18.19 -6.59 6.37
CA ARG A 118 -18.70 -6.18 5.05
C ARG A 118 -17.72 -6.57 3.95
N PRO A 119 -18.19 -7.26 2.90
CA PRO A 119 -17.33 -7.55 1.76
C PRO A 119 -17.03 -6.27 0.96
N LEU A 120 -15.78 -6.03 0.69
CA LEU A 120 -15.28 -4.91 -0.09
C LEU A 120 -14.67 -5.42 -1.38
N THR A 121 -14.99 -4.77 -2.48
CA THR A 121 -14.42 -5.08 -3.79
C THR A 121 -13.25 -4.14 -4.07
N ILE A 122 -12.08 -4.73 -4.27
CA ILE A 122 -10.83 -4.01 -4.50
C ILE A 122 -10.31 -4.35 -5.89
N ARG A 123 -10.04 -3.32 -6.69
CA ARG A 123 -9.49 -3.47 -8.03
C ARG A 123 -8.01 -3.12 -8.02
N PHE A 124 -7.20 -4.06 -8.48
CA PHE A 124 -5.80 -3.85 -8.79
C PHE A 124 -5.65 -3.77 -10.31
N ASP A 125 -5.33 -2.61 -10.81
CA ASP A 125 -5.28 -2.34 -12.26
C ASP A 125 -3.84 -2.00 -12.67
N ASP A 126 -3.22 -2.91 -13.40
CA ASP A 126 -1.89 -2.74 -14.00
C ASP A 126 -1.96 -2.82 -15.53
N ARG A 127 -3.08 -2.46 -16.11
CA ARG A 127 -3.16 -2.38 -17.57
C ARG A 127 -2.23 -1.30 -18.08
N ARG A 128 -1.27 -1.73 -18.88
CA ARG A 128 -0.26 -0.87 -19.45
C ARG A 128 -0.75 -0.36 -20.78
N ILE A 129 -1.03 0.93 -20.89
CA ILE A 129 -1.42 1.57 -22.13
C ILE A 129 -0.19 1.52 -23.05
N GLN A 130 -0.25 0.71 -24.08
CA GLN A 130 0.71 0.81 -25.16
C GLN A 130 0.43 2.11 -25.90
N HIS A 131 1.30 3.08 -25.75
CA HIS A 131 1.32 4.23 -26.65
C HIS A 131 1.63 3.68 -28.04
N LYS A 132 0.58 3.50 -28.85
CA LYS A 132 0.76 3.34 -30.28
C LYS A 132 1.53 4.58 -30.75
N PRO A 133 2.73 4.41 -31.34
CA PRO A 133 3.42 5.57 -31.92
C PRO A 133 2.41 6.26 -32.83
N SER A 134 2.15 7.53 -32.56
CA SER A 134 1.32 8.31 -33.47
C SER A 134 2.00 8.24 -34.84
N GLU A 135 1.39 7.52 -35.75
CA GLU A 135 1.78 7.53 -37.14
C GLU A 135 1.72 8.96 -37.61
N LYS A 136 2.90 9.56 -37.70
CA LYS A 136 3.08 10.92 -38.22
C LYS A 136 2.60 10.85 -39.66
N ARG A 137 1.38 11.29 -39.91
CA ARG A 137 0.90 11.50 -41.27
C ARG A 137 1.85 12.51 -41.92
N ALA A 138 2.62 11.99 -42.82
CA ALA A 138 3.36 12.81 -43.76
C ALA A 138 2.39 13.51 -44.72
#